data_3e8ef809a15332c3973697bfd0d8682d
#
_entry.id   3e8ef809a15332c3973697bfd0d8682d
#
_cell.length_a   1.000
_cell.length_b   1.000
_cell.length_c   1.000
_cell.angle_alpha   90.00
_cell.angle_beta   90.00
_cell.angle_gamma   90.00
#
_symmetry.space_group_name_H-M   'P 1'
#
loop_
_entity.id
_entity.type
_entity.pdbx_description
1 polymer ?
#
loop_
_entity_poly.entity_id
_entity_poly.type
_entity_poly.pdbx_seq_one_letter_code
_entity_poly.pdbx_strand_id
1 'polypeptide(L)'
;MKLPNNIAEISLDKEVQVGVYPPNGFLHFYEASLGNGDYFGLYWEFGKEDKEPIVCEMIHDEGIIKPSFSSLDKFLEWYKLNNFDYGDEEIEDEKLVYNYLEKGNQCLRQNNVNKAIEFYKMSTESFGELSENWFKLASQYKRIGNELDFQKSIINSVISNWAIEFPSQNVIRSLKNCTPVKELENHPLLKNRKNLDLNFGGQKENENYEVIKDIFTELYEIGDTNKAMLLEQNYALMMYWETSSFQERNNFNINDWRSKFAQKTKSRITLNKL
;
A
#
# COMPACT_ATOMS: atom_id res chain seq x y z
N MET A 1 9.87 8.29 -12.08
CA MET A 1 10.12 8.36 -10.61
C MET A 1 11.20 9.40 -10.33
N LYS A 2 10.96 10.25 -9.35
CA LYS A 2 11.94 11.24 -8.90
C LYS A 2 12.91 10.57 -7.92
N LEU A 3 14.20 10.58 -8.23
CA LEU A 3 15.22 10.04 -7.32
C LEU A 3 15.58 11.07 -6.23
N PRO A 4 15.91 10.61 -5.00
CA PRO A 4 16.47 11.47 -3.94
C PRO A 4 17.80 12.12 -4.36
N ASN A 5 18.11 13.28 -3.81
CA ASN A 5 19.36 13.99 -4.14
C ASN A 5 20.62 13.24 -3.70
N ASN A 6 20.53 12.47 -2.62
CA ASN A 6 21.61 11.67 -2.05
C ASN A 6 21.66 10.22 -2.54
N ILE A 7 21.00 9.92 -3.65
CA ILE A 7 20.91 8.57 -4.24
C ILE A 7 22.29 7.93 -4.51
N ALA A 8 23.32 8.74 -4.71
CA ALA A 8 24.68 8.26 -4.95
C ALA A 8 25.34 7.66 -3.69
N GLU A 9 24.71 7.79 -2.52
CA GLU A 9 25.22 7.21 -1.25
C GLU A 9 24.80 5.75 -1.07
N ILE A 10 23.95 5.19 -1.96
CA ILE A 10 23.50 3.80 -1.91
C ILE A 10 23.76 3.09 -3.25
N SER A 11 23.84 1.75 -3.17
CA SER A 11 24.06 0.85 -4.31
C SER A 11 22.72 0.25 -4.76
N LEU A 12 22.10 0.87 -5.76
CA LEU A 12 20.79 0.46 -6.29
C LEU A 12 20.86 -0.78 -7.18
N ASP A 13 19.84 -1.60 -7.11
CA ASP A 13 19.52 -2.49 -8.22
C ASP A 13 19.10 -1.64 -9.44
N LYS A 14 19.49 -2.11 -10.64
CA LYS A 14 19.23 -1.36 -11.88
C LYS A 14 17.80 -1.52 -12.40
N GLU A 15 17.05 -2.47 -11.85
CA GLU A 15 15.72 -2.80 -12.35
C GLU A 15 14.65 -2.55 -11.29
N VAL A 16 13.77 -1.60 -11.56
CA VAL A 16 12.53 -1.44 -10.78
C VAL A 16 11.68 -2.69 -10.99
N GLN A 17 11.31 -3.33 -9.89
CA GLN A 17 10.56 -4.57 -9.94
C GLN A 17 9.16 -4.35 -10.54
N VAL A 18 8.80 -5.20 -11.50
CA VAL A 18 7.44 -5.33 -12.01
C VAL A 18 6.89 -6.64 -11.46
N GLY A 19 6.70 -6.66 -10.15
CA GLY A 19 6.28 -7.87 -9.47
C GLY A 19 4.97 -7.69 -8.73
N VAL A 20 4.44 -8.82 -8.27
CA VAL A 20 3.42 -8.81 -7.22
C VAL A 20 4.10 -8.64 -5.88
N TYR A 21 5.33 -9.13 -5.75
CA TYR A 21 6.19 -9.04 -4.59
C TYR A 21 7.69 -9.09 -5.01
N PRO A 22 8.50 -8.11 -4.62
CA PRO A 22 8.06 -6.83 -4.08
C PRO A 22 7.13 -6.08 -5.05
N PRO A 23 6.27 -5.17 -4.55
CA PRO A 23 5.27 -4.51 -5.38
C PRO A 23 5.91 -3.53 -6.37
N ASN A 24 5.16 -3.20 -7.43
CA ASN A 24 5.59 -2.19 -8.39
C ASN A 24 5.86 -0.85 -7.72
N GLY A 25 7.00 -0.26 -8.01
CA GLY A 25 7.47 0.97 -7.37
C GLY A 25 8.53 0.74 -6.30
N PHE A 26 8.83 -0.52 -5.96
CA PHE A 26 9.95 -0.85 -5.07
C PHE A 26 11.25 -0.93 -5.86
N LEU A 27 12.28 -0.22 -5.41
CA LEU A 27 13.61 -0.22 -5.97
C LEU A 27 14.61 -0.63 -4.89
N HIS A 28 15.09 -1.83 -4.98
CA HIS A 28 15.99 -2.44 -4.02
C HIS A 28 17.38 -1.76 -4.00
N PHE A 29 17.99 -1.69 -2.82
CA PHE A 29 19.39 -1.31 -2.62
C PHE A 29 20.09 -2.28 -1.63
N TYR A 30 21.43 -2.28 -1.63
CA TYR A 30 22.21 -3.36 -1.02
C TYR A 30 22.75 -3.03 0.38
N GLU A 31 22.61 -1.81 0.84
CA GLU A 31 23.06 -1.38 2.16
C GLU A 31 22.22 -2.02 3.26
N ALA A 32 22.86 -2.35 4.37
CA ALA A 32 22.25 -3.00 5.55
C ALA A 32 21.53 -4.32 5.25
N SER A 33 22.01 -5.09 4.25
CA SER A 33 21.43 -6.41 3.94
C SER A 33 21.77 -7.42 5.02
N LEU A 34 20.75 -8.11 5.53
CA LEU A 34 20.92 -9.19 6.53
C LEU A 34 21.46 -10.50 5.93
N GLY A 35 21.54 -10.63 4.61
CA GLY A 35 21.96 -11.85 3.94
C GLY A 35 20.97 -13.02 4.03
N ASN A 36 19.81 -12.80 4.62
CA ASN A 36 18.69 -13.76 4.75
C ASN A 36 17.64 -13.62 3.65
N GLY A 37 17.80 -12.65 2.73
CA GLY A 37 16.83 -12.32 1.69
C GLY A 37 15.95 -11.11 2.00
N ASP A 38 16.12 -10.48 3.17
CA ASP A 38 15.49 -9.21 3.50
C ASP A 38 16.36 -8.06 3.00
N TYR A 39 15.73 -7.03 2.46
CA TYR A 39 16.42 -5.86 1.94
C TYR A 39 15.66 -4.59 2.24
N PHE A 40 16.36 -3.47 2.23
CA PHE A 40 15.75 -2.16 2.09
C PHE A 40 15.58 -1.76 0.63
N GLY A 41 14.62 -0.89 0.38
CA GLY A 41 14.40 -0.31 -0.94
C GLY A 41 13.64 1.00 -0.89
N LEU A 42 13.86 1.81 -1.91
CA LEU A 42 13.04 2.99 -2.15
C LEU A 42 11.66 2.54 -2.67
N TYR A 43 10.62 3.14 -2.16
CA TYR A 43 9.26 2.83 -2.58
C TYR A 43 8.48 4.09 -2.95
N TRP A 44 7.90 4.07 -4.17
CA TRP A 44 7.00 5.12 -4.65
C TRP A 44 5.58 4.58 -4.70
N GLU A 45 4.68 5.21 -3.96
CA GLU A 45 3.25 4.94 -4.04
C GLU A 45 2.70 5.21 -5.45
N PHE A 46 1.60 4.55 -5.81
CA PHE A 46 0.91 4.84 -7.09
C PHE A 46 0.40 6.28 -7.13
N GLY A 47 0.78 7.02 -8.19
CA GLY A 47 0.42 8.42 -8.38
C GLY A 47 1.26 9.43 -7.60
N LYS A 48 2.32 8.98 -6.92
CA LYS A 48 3.26 9.86 -6.20
C LYS A 48 4.71 9.76 -6.74
N GLU A 49 4.87 9.37 -8.00
CA GLU A 49 6.19 9.15 -8.64
C GLU A 49 7.03 10.43 -8.76
N ASP A 50 6.39 11.59 -8.66
CA ASP A 50 7.01 12.92 -8.64
C ASP A 50 7.47 13.35 -7.25
N LYS A 51 7.07 12.61 -6.21
CA LYS A 51 7.46 12.85 -4.82
C LYS A 51 8.73 12.09 -4.46
N GLU A 52 9.32 12.48 -3.37
CA GLU A 52 10.40 11.75 -2.75
C GLU A 52 9.89 10.40 -2.21
N PRO A 53 10.59 9.28 -2.51
CA PRO A 53 10.17 7.96 -2.03
C PRO A 53 10.41 7.82 -0.53
N ILE A 54 9.67 6.92 0.08
CA ILE A 54 10.00 6.41 1.41
C ILE A 54 10.97 5.23 1.28
N VAL A 55 11.58 4.83 2.39
CA VAL A 55 12.34 3.58 2.47
C VAL A 55 11.48 2.52 3.15
N CYS A 56 11.31 1.39 2.46
CA CYS A 56 10.65 0.21 3.00
C CYS A 56 11.66 -0.92 3.18
N GLU A 57 11.44 -1.74 4.20
CA GLU A 57 12.08 -3.03 4.38
C GLU A 57 11.22 -4.11 3.73
N MET A 58 11.82 -4.96 2.89
CA MET A 58 11.20 -6.14 2.34
C MET A 58 11.51 -7.33 3.26
N ILE A 59 10.47 -7.98 3.77
CA ILE A 59 10.55 -9.14 4.65
C ILE A 59 10.14 -10.36 3.84
N HIS A 60 11.13 -11.11 3.30
CA HIS A 60 10.88 -12.13 2.29
C HIS A 60 10.06 -13.31 2.82
N ASP A 61 10.29 -13.76 4.05
CA ASP A 61 9.59 -14.88 4.67
C ASP A 61 8.10 -14.58 4.94
N GLU A 62 7.76 -13.31 5.19
CA GLU A 62 6.38 -12.87 5.42
C GLU A 62 5.68 -12.43 4.12
N GLY A 63 6.44 -12.20 3.05
CA GLY A 63 5.91 -11.72 1.78
C GLY A 63 5.33 -10.31 1.85
N ILE A 64 5.88 -9.46 2.74
CA ILE A 64 5.43 -8.07 2.94
C ILE A 64 6.58 -7.08 2.76
N ILE A 65 6.22 -5.82 2.48
CA ILE A 65 7.11 -4.68 2.64
C ILE A 65 6.60 -3.79 3.77
N LYS A 66 7.51 -3.22 4.56
CA LYS A 66 7.19 -2.41 5.73
C LYS A 66 7.80 -1.02 5.57
N PRO A 67 7.01 0.07 5.64
CA PRO A 67 7.56 1.42 5.75
C PRO A 67 8.48 1.54 6.97
N SER A 68 9.76 1.82 6.75
CA SER A 68 10.78 1.82 7.83
C SER A 68 11.38 3.21 8.04
N PHE A 69 11.54 4.02 6.97
CA PHE A 69 12.00 5.39 7.09
C PHE A 69 11.22 6.31 6.15
N SER A 70 10.97 7.55 6.60
CA SER A 70 10.20 8.54 5.82
C SER A 70 10.95 9.07 4.60
N SER A 71 12.27 8.85 4.51
CA SER A 71 13.12 9.28 3.39
C SER A 71 14.44 8.51 3.37
N LEU A 72 15.19 8.62 2.25
CA LEU A 72 16.56 8.10 2.15
C LEU A 72 17.51 8.79 3.15
N ASP A 73 17.32 10.08 3.43
CA ASP A 73 18.14 10.79 4.43
C ASP A 73 17.99 10.15 5.82
N LYS A 74 16.78 9.76 6.20
CA LYS A 74 16.52 9.09 7.49
C LYS A 74 17.13 7.69 7.55
N PHE A 75 17.04 6.92 6.46
CA PHE A 75 17.76 5.65 6.38
C PHE A 75 19.27 5.84 6.54
N LEU A 76 19.88 6.80 5.84
CA LEU A 76 21.32 7.06 5.92
C LEU A 76 21.76 7.56 7.31
N GLU A 77 20.93 8.33 8.00
CA GLU A 77 21.15 8.73 9.40
C GLU A 77 21.21 7.49 10.31
N TRP A 78 20.21 6.60 10.19
CA TRP A 78 20.19 5.34 10.92
C TRP A 78 21.35 4.41 10.56
N TYR A 79 21.68 4.28 9.27
CA TYR A 79 22.77 3.42 8.78
C TYR A 79 24.13 3.89 9.29
N LYS A 80 24.39 5.19 9.33
CA LYS A 80 25.60 5.79 9.93
C LYS A 80 25.67 5.57 11.44
N LEU A 81 24.56 5.72 12.14
CA LEU A 81 24.46 5.46 13.58
C LEU A 81 24.81 4.01 13.92
N ASN A 82 24.43 3.08 13.09
CA ASN A 82 24.69 1.65 13.21
C ASN A 82 25.99 1.20 12.52
N ASN A 83 26.96 2.11 12.38
CA ASN A 83 28.31 1.82 11.84
C ASN A 83 28.32 1.25 10.42
N PHE A 84 27.40 1.66 9.57
CA PHE A 84 27.22 1.21 8.19
C PHE A 84 26.90 -0.30 8.09
N ASP A 85 26.09 -0.78 9.02
CA ASP A 85 25.58 -2.15 9.06
C ASP A 85 24.12 -2.15 9.51
N TYR A 86 23.47 -3.32 9.48
CA TYR A 86 22.18 -3.49 10.14
C TYR A 86 22.37 -3.45 11.66
N GLY A 87 21.52 -2.74 12.40
CA GLY A 87 21.66 -2.61 13.84
C GLY A 87 20.40 -2.13 14.56
N ASP A 88 20.44 -2.20 15.89
CA ASP A 88 19.30 -1.97 16.78
C ASP A 88 19.20 -0.52 17.30
N GLU A 89 20.16 0.34 16.97
CA GLU A 89 20.09 1.74 17.37
C GLU A 89 19.00 2.46 16.58
N GLU A 90 18.11 3.15 17.28
CA GLU A 90 16.96 3.84 16.69
C GLU A 90 17.24 5.32 16.45
N ILE A 91 16.61 5.90 15.45
CA ILE A 91 16.59 7.34 15.18
C ILE A 91 15.18 7.91 15.34
N GLU A 92 15.09 9.21 15.57
CA GLU A 92 13.82 9.91 15.53
C GLU A 92 13.46 10.24 14.08
N ASP A 93 12.31 9.70 13.61
CA ASP A 93 11.75 9.98 12.30
C ASP A 93 10.30 10.46 12.43
N GLU A 94 10.14 11.73 12.80
CA GLU A 94 8.82 12.31 13.07
C GLU A 94 7.82 12.22 11.89
N LYS A 95 8.32 12.09 10.66
CA LYS A 95 7.52 12.02 9.44
C LYS A 95 7.16 10.60 9.05
N LEU A 96 7.70 9.60 9.73
CA LEU A 96 7.32 8.22 9.48
C LEU A 96 5.83 8.03 9.80
N VAL A 97 5.14 7.36 8.90
CA VAL A 97 3.68 7.13 8.93
C VAL A 97 3.16 6.66 10.29
N TYR A 98 3.88 5.77 10.95
CA TYR A 98 3.48 5.22 12.26
C TYR A 98 3.54 6.26 13.40
N ASN A 99 4.41 7.26 13.31
CA ASN A 99 4.49 8.33 14.31
C ASN A 99 3.25 9.23 14.27
N TYR A 100 2.75 9.56 13.09
CA TYR A 100 1.48 10.28 12.95
C TYR A 100 0.30 9.43 13.43
N LEU A 101 0.30 8.13 13.10
CA LEU A 101 -0.74 7.20 13.54
C LEU A 101 -0.81 7.14 15.07
N GLU A 102 0.33 7.03 15.75
CA GLU A 102 0.40 6.98 17.21
C GLU A 102 0.00 8.32 17.85
N LYS A 103 0.42 9.46 17.29
CA LYS A 103 -0.04 10.79 17.75
C LYS A 103 -1.57 10.90 17.65
N GLY A 104 -2.18 10.39 16.58
CA GLY A 104 -3.63 10.29 16.44
C GLY A 104 -4.28 9.43 17.53
N ASN A 105 -3.71 8.25 17.80
CA ASN A 105 -4.17 7.36 18.86
C ASN A 105 -4.08 8.03 20.24
N GLN A 106 -3.02 8.78 20.52
CA GLN A 106 -2.84 9.54 21.76
C GLN A 106 -3.92 10.61 21.92
N CYS A 107 -4.23 11.34 20.85
CA CYS A 107 -5.32 12.31 20.86
C CYS A 107 -6.67 11.66 21.17
N LEU A 108 -6.94 10.46 20.65
CA LEU A 108 -8.18 9.72 20.97
C LEU A 108 -8.23 9.30 22.43
N ARG A 109 -7.12 8.84 23.03
CA ARG A 109 -7.06 8.54 24.47
C ARG A 109 -7.40 9.76 25.34
N GLN A 110 -7.13 10.97 24.83
CA GLN A 110 -7.47 12.25 25.45
C GLN A 110 -8.86 12.78 25.02
N ASN A 111 -9.69 11.99 24.33
CA ASN A 111 -10.99 12.37 23.77
C ASN A 111 -10.93 13.56 22.77
N ASN A 112 -9.78 13.87 22.16
CA ASN A 112 -9.63 14.94 21.19
C ASN A 112 -9.78 14.40 19.76
N VAL A 113 -11.03 14.19 19.32
CA VAL A 113 -11.34 13.58 18.02
C VAL A 113 -10.86 14.42 16.84
N ASN A 114 -11.04 15.75 16.91
CA ASN A 114 -10.65 16.63 15.80
C ASN A 114 -9.14 16.59 15.56
N LYS A 115 -8.35 16.66 16.64
CA LYS A 115 -6.89 16.57 16.54
C LYS A 115 -6.41 15.19 16.11
N ALA A 116 -7.13 14.13 16.49
CA ALA A 116 -6.86 12.79 15.99
C ALA A 116 -7.08 12.69 14.48
N ILE A 117 -8.16 13.31 13.95
CA ILE A 117 -8.41 13.38 12.50
C ILE A 117 -7.26 14.10 11.77
N GLU A 118 -6.74 15.20 12.33
CA GLU A 118 -5.60 15.91 11.76
C GLU A 118 -4.37 15.01 11.65
N PHE A 119 -4.01 14.30 12.72
CA PHE A 119 -2.87 13.38 12.69
C PHE A 119 -3.08 12.19 11.77
N TYR A 120 -4.29 11.60 11.71
CA TYR A 120 -4.56 10.53 10.77
C TYR A 120 -4.53 11.00 9.31
N LYS A 121 -4.93 12.24 9.02
CA LYS A 121 -4.72 12.85 7.69
C LYS A 121 -3.22 12.96 7.37
N MET A 122 -2.42 13.50 8.30
CA MET A 122 -0.97 13.58 8.12
C MET A 122 -0.35 12.19 7.89
N SER A 123 -0.86 11.16 8.58
CA SER A 123 -0.44 9.77 8.37
C SER A 123 -0.75 9.29 6.94
N THR A 124 -1.98 9.52 6.43
CA THR A 124 -2.37 9.12 5.07
C THR A 124 -1.68 9.95 3.98
N GLU A 125 -1.31 11.19 4.26
CA GLU A 125 -0.53 12.06 3.36
C GLU A 125 0.94 11.63 3.31
N SER A 126 1.52 11.28 4.47
CA SER A 126 2.88 10.77 4.60
C SER A 126 3.03 9.45 3.84
N PHE A 127 2.07 8.53 4.01
CA PHE A 127 2.01 7.27 3.30
C PHE A 127 0.56 6.78 3.15
N GLY A 128 0.04 6.78 1.93
CA GLY A 128 -1.38 6.53 1.64
C GLY A 128 -1.72 5.08 1.28
N GLU A 129 -0.76 4.17 1.26
CA GLU A 129 -1.01 2.77 0.90
C GLU A 129 -1.06 1.81 2.10
N LEU A 130 -1.24 2.32 3.32
CA LEU A 130 -1.44 1.55 4.54
C LEU A 130 -2.94 1.53 4.92
N SER A 131 -3.52 0.33 5.00
CA SER A 131 -4.96 0.14 5.25
C SER A 131 -5.41 0.71 6.59
N GLU A 132 -4.63 0.47 7.65
CA GLU A 132 -4.98 0.91 9.00
C GLU A 132 -5.12 2.43 9.11
N ASN A 133 -4.27 3.21 8.45
CA ASN A 133 -4.32 4.67 8.48
C ASN A 133 -5.68 5.19 8.02
N TRP A 134 -6.12 4.71 6.87
CA TRP A 134 -7.41 5.06 6.31
C TRP A 134 -8.56 4.57 7.16
N PHE A 135 -8.46 3.39 7.75
CA PHE A 135 -9.50 2.86 8.62
C PHE A 135 -9.63 3.64 9.93
N LYS A 136 -8.52 4.06 10.54
CA LYS A 136 -8.53 4.95 11.71
C LYS A 136 -9.19 6.28 11.39
N LEU A 137 -8.83 6.88 10.26
CA LEU A 137 -9.43 8.13 9.77
C LEU A 137 -10.93 7.96 9.50
N ALA A 138 -11.33 6.90 8.78
CA ALA A 138 -12.72 6.56 8.51
C ALA A 138 -13.55 6.45 9.79
N SER A 139 -13.00 5.76 10.81
CA SER A 139 -13.68 5.57 12.09
C SER A 139 -14.00 6.90 12.78
N GLN A 140 -13.11 7.90 12.67
CA GLN A 140 -13.37 9.21 13.25
C GLN A 140 -14.36 10.02 12.42
N TYR A 141 -14.30 9.97 11.09
CA TYR A 141 -15.31 10.61 10.24
C TYR A 141 -16.70 10.06 10.51
N LYS A 142 -16.84 8.74 10.67
CA LYS A 142 -18.11 8.12 11.09
C LYS A 142 -18.58 8.62 12.43
N ARG A 143 -17.68 8.76 13.41
CA ARG A 143 -17.98 9.25 14.77
C ARG A 143 -18.54 10.68 14.78
N ILE A 144 -18.06 11.53 13.85
CA ILE A 144 -18.54 12.92 13.73
C ILE A 144 -19.67 13.09 12.69
N GLY A 145 -20.19 12.00 12.11
CA GLY A 145 -21.29 12.02 11.13
C GLY A 145 -20.89 12.49 9.73
N ASN A 146 -19.60 12.51 9.37
CA ASN A 146 -19.16 12.86 8.04
C ASN A 146 -19.13 11.61 7.14
N GLU A 147 -20.29 11.25 6.60
CA GLU A 147 -20.48 10.01 5.82
C GLU A 147 -19.69 10.00 4.50
N LEU A 148 -19.52 11.14 3.84
CA LEU A 148 -18.76 11.21 2.58
C LEU A 148 -17.28 10.87 2.79
N ASP A 149 -16.63 11.52 3.76
CA ASP A 149 -15.21 11.27 4.02
C ASP A 149 -14.99 9.93 4.70
N PHE A 150 -15.97 9.43 5.49
CA PHE A 150 -15.97 8.04 5.98
C PHE A 150 -15.87 7.05 4.81
N GLN A 151 -16.77 7.17 3.81
CA GLN A 151 -16.79 6.23 2.68
C GLN A 151 -15.55 6.35 1.79
N LYS A 152 -15.07 7.56 1.51
CA LYS A 152 -13.79 7.77 0.80
C LYS A 152 -12.63 7.08 1.52
N SER A 153 -12.58 7.22 2.83
CA SER A 153 -11.51 6.62 3.64
C SER A 153 -11.62 5.08 3.68
N ILE A 154 -12.84 4.52 3.76
CA ILE A 154 -13.03 3.06 3.68
C ILE A 154 -12.64 2.51 2.30
N ILE A 155 -12.96 3.21 1.21
CA ILE A 155 -12.54 2.85 -0.15
C ILE A 155 -11.00 2.77 -0.21
N ASN A 156 -10.31 3.80 0.26
CA ASN A 156 -8.84 3.84 0.26
C ASN A 156 -8.24 2.75 1.17
N SER A 157 -8.86 2.46 2.31
CA SER A 157 -8.43 1.38 3.21
C SER A 157 -8.51 0.00 2.54
N VAL A 158 -9.53 -0.26 1.72
CA VAL A 158 -9.67 -1.53 0.99
C VAL A 158 -8.69 -1.61 -0.19
N ILE A 159 -8.51 -0.50 -0.93
CA ILE A 159 -7.66 -0.47 -2.12
C ILE A 159 -6.17 -0.32 -1.75
N SER A 160 -5.80 -0.06 -0.49
CA SER A 160 -4.42 0.04 -0.02
C SER A 160 -3.54 -1.14 -0.50
N ASN A 161 -2.23 -1.01 -0.38
CA ASN A 161 -1.30 -2.03 -0.89
C ASN A 161 -1.28 -3.27 0.03
N TRP A 162 -1.75 -4.39 -0.49
CA TRP A 162 -1.83 -5.63 0.28
C TRP A 162 -0.47 -6.33 0.47
N ALA A 163 0.57 -5.93 -0.26
CA ALA A 163 1.94 -6.34 0.04
C ALA A 163 2.51 -5.62 1.29
N ILE A 164 1.80 -4.61 1.83
CA ILE A 164 2.15 -3.92 3.07
C ILE A 164 1.25 -4.41 4.19
N GLU A 165 -0.07 -4.36 3.96
CA GLU A 165 -1.06 -4.75 4.94
C GLU A 165 -2.39 -5.11 4.28
N PHE A 166 -2.91 -6.29 4.59
CA PHE A 166 -4.27 -6.65 4.17
C PHE A 166 -5.32 -5.86 4.93
N PRO A 167 -6.42 -5.44 4.27
CA PRO A 167 -7.56 -4.85 4.94
C PRO A 167 -8.12 -5.80 6.01
N SER A 168 -8.24 -5.32 7.24
CA SER A 168 -8.81 -6.12 8.31
C SER A 168 -10.28 -6.48 8.04
N GLN A 169 -10.78 -7.53 8.70
CA GLN A 169 -12.20 -7.92 8.62
C GLN A 169 -13.14 -6.78 9.05
N ASN A 170 -12.68 -5.87 9.91
CA ASN A 170 -13.48 -4.70 10.30
C ASN A 170 -13.60 -3.68 9.16
N VAL A 171 -12.56 -3.52 8.33
CA VAL A 171 -12.59 -2.69 7.11
C VAL A 171 -13.63 -3.26 6.14
N ILE A 172 -13.52 -4.56 5.83
CA ILE A 172 -14.46 -5.24 4.91
C ILE A 172 -15.91 -5.17 5.43
N ARG A 173 -16.12 -5.41 6.71
CA ARG A 173 -17.44 -5.30 7.34
C ARG A 173 -17.99 -3.86 7.25
N SER A 174 -17.14 -2.87 7.49
CA SER A 174 -17.53 -1.46 7.41
C SER A 174 -17.92 -1.08 5.97
N LEU A 175 -17.17 -1.53 4.97
CA LEU A 175 -17.51 -1.37 3.57
C LEU A 175 -18.88 -2.02 3.24
N LYS A 176 -19.05 -3.31 3.59
CA LYS A 176 -20.28 -4.06 3.32
C LYS A 176 -21.54 -3.41 3.93
N ASN A 177 -21.39 -2.77 5.08
CA ASN A 177 -22.50 -2.19 5.85
C ASN A 177 -22.79 -0.72 5.55
N CYS A 178 -21.93 -0.02 4.80
CA CYS A 178 -22.22 1.37 4.47
C CYS A 178 -23.36 1.47 3.44
N THR A 179 -24.18 2.53 3.56
CA THR A 179 -25.13 2.95 2.54
C THR A 179 -24.45 4.02 1.71
N PRO A 180 -24.24 3.81 0.39
CA PRO A 180 -23.53 4.77 -0.42
C PRO A 180 -24.18 6.15 -0.39
N VAL A 181 -23.39 7.20 -0.18
CA VAL A 181 -23.85 8.57 -0.38
C VAL A 181 -23.96 8.85 -1.88
N LYS A 182 -24.79 9.84 -2.25
CA LYS A 182 -25.11 10.15 -3.65
C LYS A 182 -23.86 10.37 -4.51
N GLU A 183 -22.86 11.04 -3.96
CA GLU A 183 -21.57 11.36 -4.63
C GLU A 183 -20.75 10.12 -4.96
N LEU A 184 -20.97 9.02 -4.25
CA LEU A 184 -20.19 7.77 -4.37
C LEU A 184 -21.06 6.56 -4.75
N GLU A 185 -22.35 6.74 -5.06
CA GLU A 185 -23.27 5.63 -5.37
C GLU A 185 -22.81 4.79 -6.57
N ASN A 186 -22.11 5.42 -7.52
CA ASN A 186 -21.57 4.78 -8.71
C ASN A 186 -20.10 4.34 -8.58
N HIS A 187 -19.48 4.50 -7.41
CA HIS A 187 -18.10 4.05 -7.23
C HIS A 187 -18.02 2.52 -7.30
N PRO A 188 -17.15 1.92 -8.14
CA PRO A 188 -17.11 0.48 -8.42
C PRO A 188 -17.04 -0.39 -7.16
N LEU A 189 -16.20 -0.02 -6.19
CA LEU A 189 -16.07 -0.76 -4.93
C LEU A 189 -17.37 -0.73 -4.11
N LEU A 190 -18.07 0.41 -4.06
CA LEU A 190 -19.33 0.53 -3.31
C LEU A 190 -20.49 -0.17 -4.01
N LYS A 191 -20.55 -0.17 -5.34
CA LYS A 191 -21.53 -0.95 -6.12
C LYS A 191 -21.39 -2.43 -5.80
N ASN A 192 -20.18 -2.94 -5.80
CA ASN A 192 -19.85 -4.36 -5.64
C ASN A 192 -19.66 -4.82 -4.19
N ARG A 193 -19.78 -3.92 -3.20
CA ARG A 193 -19.42 -4.17 -1.79
C ARG A 193 -20.06 -5.39 -1.15
N LYS A 194 -21.28 -5.76 -1.55
CA LYS A 194 -22.00 -6.91 -1.00
C LYS A 194 -21.44 -8.25 -1.51
N ASN A 195 -20.84 -8.23 -2.69
CA ASN A 195 -20.28 -9.40 -3.36
C ASN A 195 -18.77 -9.57 -3.03
N LEU A 196 -18.15 -8.60 -2.36
CA LEU A 196 -16.75 -8.64 -1.99
C LEU A 196 -16.58 -9.54 -0.77
N ASP A 197 -16.30 -10.81 -1.02
CA ASP A 197 -16.03 -11.78 0.02
C ASP A 197 -14.54 -12.16 -0.02
N LEU A 198 -13.76 -11.45 0.80
CA LEU A 198 -12.32 -11.58 0.88
C LEU A 198 -11.93 -12.25 2.19
N ASN A 199 -11.20 -13.35 2.07
CA ASN A 199 -10.57 -14.03 3.19
C ASN A 199 -9.08 -14.19 2.88
N PHE A 200 -8.23 -13.55 3.65
CA PHE A 200 -6.78 -13.50 3.43
C PHE A 200 -6.05 -14.68 4.12
N GLY A 201 -6.63 -15.84 4.16
CA GLY A 201 -6.04 -17.05 4.71
C GLY A 201 -7.03 -18.19 4.87
N GLY A 202 -6.56 -19.43 4.90
CA GLY A 202 -7.37 -20.63 5.03
C GLY A 202 -7.94 -21.17 3.72
N GLN A 203 -8.99 -22.00 3.81
CA GLN A 203 -9.67 -22.53 2.61
C GLN A 203 -10.45 -21.42 1.90
N LYS A 204 -10.23 -21.30 0.58
CA LYS A 204 -10.76 -20.24 -0.27
C LYS A 204 -11.86 -20.74 -1.22
N GLU A 205 -12.72 -21.63 -0.76
CA GLU A 205 -13.74 -22.25 -1.60
C GLU A 205 -14.88 -21.30 -1.98
N ASN A 206 -15.13 -20.27 -1.16
CA ASN A 206 -16.29 -19.37 -1.33
C ASN A 206 -15.90 -17.93 -1.65
N GLU A 207 -14.65 -17.68 -2.03
CA GLU A 207 -14.18 -16.33 -2.24
C GLU A 207 -14.43 -15.89 -3.67
N ASN A 208 -14.93 -14.67 -3.82
CA ASN A 208 -15.27 -14.11 -5.10
C ASN A 208 -14.17 -13.13 -5.56
N TYR A 209 -13.04 -13.66 -6.01
CA TYR A 209 -11.95 -12.83 -6.54
C TYR A 209 -12.25 -12.22 -7.90
N GLU A 210 -13.20 -12.77 -8.66
CA GLU A 210 -13.65 -12.20 -9.93
C GLU A 210 -14.21 -10.79 -9.73
N VAL A 211 -14.87 -10.54 -8.60
CA VAL A 211 -15.38 -9.19 -8.26
C VAL A 211 -14.26 -8.15 -8.20
N ILE A 212 -13.04 -8.54 -7.78
CA ILE A 212 -11.90 -7.61 -7.77
C ILE A 212 -11.53 -7.21 -9.20
N LYS A 213 -11.57 -8.17 -10.14
CA LYS A 213 -11.31 -7.86 -11.56
C LYS A 213 -12.36 -6.90 -12.12
N ASP A 214 -13.63 -7.10 -11.81
CA ASP A 214 -14.69 -6.20 -12.25
C ASP A 214 -14.47 -4.80 -11.68
N ILE A 215 -14.15 -4.71 -10.39
CA ILE A 215 -13.91 -3.42 -9.71
C ILE A 215 -12.73 -2.67 -10.34
N PHE A 216 -11.56 -3.31 -10.53
CA PHE A 216 -10.43 -2.57 -11.10
C PHE A 216 -10.64 -2.25 -12.59
N THR A 217 -11.39 -3.07 -13.32
CA THR A 217 -11.77 -2.77 -14.71
C THR A 217 -12.65 -1.52 -14.77
N GLU A 218 -13.70 -1.47 -13.95
CA GLU A 218 -14.57 -0.29 -13.85
C GLU A 218 -13.78 0.95 -13.37
N LEU A 219 -12.78 0.80 -12.45
CA LEU A 219 -11.92 1.91 -12.05
C LEU A 219 -11.08 2.46 -13.21
N TYR A 220 -10.57 1.60 -14.10
CA TYR A 220 -9.92 2.06 -15.33
C TYR A 220 -10.89 2.82 -16.24
N GLU A 221 -12.11 2.34 -16.40
CA GLU A 221 -13.15 2.96 -17.25
C GLU A 221 -13.53 4.36 -16.78
N ILE A 222 -13.61 4.58 -15.46
CA ILE A 222 -13.91 5.91 -14.89
C ILE A 222 -12.67 6.81 -14.76
N GLY A 223 -11.48 6.34 -15.17
CA GLY A 223 -10.22 7.11 -15.15
C GLY A 223 -9.50 7.16 -13.81
N ASP A 224 -9.92 6.39 -12.79
CA ASP A 224 -9.19 6.26 -11.52
C ASP A 224 -8.04 5.24 -11.65
N THR A 225 -7.11 5.56 -12.57
CA THR A 225 -6.05 4.65 -13.02
C THR A 225 -5.12 4.21 -11.89
N ASN A 226 -4.79 5.08 -10.94
CA ASN A 226 -3.89 4.74 -9.84
C ASN A 226 -4.50 3.69 -8.91
N LYS A 227 -5.77 3.86 -8.53
CA LYS A 227 -6.47 2.85 -7.72
C LYS A 227 -6.73 1.56 -8.50
N ALA A 228 -7.00 1.67 -9.80
CA ALA A 228 -7.15 0.50 -10.67
C ALA A 228 -5.85 -0.33 -10.71
N MET A 229 -4.71 0.30 -10.94
CA MET A 229 -3.40 -0.37 -10.94
C MET A 229 -3.07 -0.99 -9.59
N LEU A 230 -3.30 -0.28 -8.49
CA LEU A 230 -3.03 -0.79 -7.15
C LEU A 230 -3.91 -2.01 -6.85
N LEU A 231 -5.21 -1.96 -7.17
CA LEU A 231 -6.12 -3.08 -6.96
C LEU A 231 -5.84 -4.26 -7.90
N GLU A 232 -5.42 -4.01 -9.15
CA GLU A 232 -4.95 -5.05 -10.08
C GLU A 232 -3.69 -5.75 -9.55
N GLN A 233 -2.76 -5.00 -8.96
CA GLN A 233 -1.58 -5.58 -8.30
C GLN A 233 -1.96 -6.41 -7.07
N ASN A 234 -2.88 -5.92 -6.24
CA ASN A 234 -3.41 -6.65 -5.09
C ASN A 234 -4.07 -7.97 -5.51
N TYR A 235 -4.87 -7.95 -6.58
CA TYR A 235 -5.45 -9.16 -7.16
C TYR A 235 -4.36 -10.16 -7.58
N ALA A 236 -3.33 -9.67 -8.27
CA ALA A 236 -2.23 -10.52 -8.70
C ALA A 236 -1.42 -11.09 -7.53
N LEU A 237 -1.25 -10.33 -6.45
CA LEU A 237 -0.62 -10.79 -5.20
C LEU A 237 -1.40 -11.96 -4.60
N MET A 238 -2.73 -11.86 -4.53
CA MET A 238 -3.59 -12.93 -4.04
C MET A 238 -3.47 -14.19 -4.91
N MET A 239 -3.51 -14.01 -6.24
CA MET A 239 -3.36 -15.13 -7.18
C MET A 239 -1.98 -15.79 -7.10
N TYR A 240 -0.92 -15.01 -6.88
CA TYR A 240 0.45 -15.50 -6.81
C TYR A 240 0.67 -16.49 -5.65
N TRP A 241 0.02 -16.25 -4.52
CA TRP A 241 0.11 -17.12 -3.33
C TRP A 241 -0.79 -18.35 -3.41
N GLU A 242 -1.63 -18.48 -4.44
CA GLU A 242 -2.54 -19.58 -4.61
C GLU A 242 -1.91 -20.77 -5.35
N THR A 243 -2.57 -21.94 -5.26
CA THR A 243 -2.17 -23.14 -5.99
C THR A 243 -2.32 -22.95 -7.51
N SER A 244 -1.52 -23.69 -8.29
CA SER A 244 -1.62 -23.66 -9.75
C SER A 244 -3.04 -23.98 -10.25
N SER A 245 -3.73 -24.95 -9.62
CA SER A 245 -5.12 -25.29 -9.98
C SER A 245 -6.10 -24.17 -9.68
N PHE A 246 -5.86 -23.35 -8.66
CA PHE A 246 -6.67 -22.18 -8.38
C PHE A 246 -6.41 -21.07 -9.41
N GLN A 247 -5.13 -20.84 -9.76
CA GLN A 247 -4.76 -19.87 -10.80
C GLN A 247 -5.37 -20.25 -12.15
N GLU A 248 -5.32 -21.53 -12.55
CA GLU A 248 -5.94 -22.03 -13.80
C GLU A 248 -7.46 -21.80 -13.82
N ARG A 249 -8.17 -22.10 -12.73
CA ARG A 249 -9.62 -21.86 -12.64
C ARG A 249 -10.00 -20.37 -12.80
N ASN A 250 -9.12 -19.47 -12.36
CA ASN A 250 -9.32 -18.02 -12.48
C ASN A 250 -8.69 -17.44 -13.75
N ASN A 251 -8.20 -18.29 -14.68
CA ASN A 251 -7.50 -17.89 -15.91
C ASN A 251 -6.36 -16.89 -15.60
N PHE A 252 -5.62 -17.13 -14.52
CA PHE A 252 -4.51 -16.30 -14.11
C PHE A 252 -3.17 -16.96 -14.46
N ASN A 253 -2.30 -16.21 -15.14
CA ASN A 253 -0.91 -16.56 -15.39
C ASN A 253 -0.02 -15.39 -14.98
N ILE A 254 0.91 -15.63 -14.06
CA ILE A 254 1.77 -14.58 -13.50
C ILE A 254 2.69 -13.93 -14.54
N ASN A 255 3.20 -14.69 -15.49
CA ASN A 255 4.11 -14.16 -16.52
C ASN A 255 3.37 -13.26 -17.52
N ASP A 256 2.17 -13.69 -17.93
CA ASP A 256 1.29 -12.89 -18.78
C ASP A 256 0.85 -11.61 -18.07
N TRP A 257 0.50 -11.72 -16.78
CA TRP A 257 0.14 -10.57 -15.98
C TRP A 257 1.31 -9.59 -15.87
N ARG A 258 2.53 -10.05 -15.50
CA ARG A 258 3.73 -9.21 -15.40
C ARG A 258 4.01 -8.47 -16.71
N SER A 259 3.93 -9.16 -17.85
CA SER A 259 4.15 -8.56 -19.17
C SER A 259 3.15 -7.44 -19.48
N LYS A 260 1.86 -7.66 -19.18
CA LYS A 260 0.79 -6.67 -19.38
C LYS A 260 0.91 -5.50 -18.40
N PHE A 261 1.18 -5.80 -17.14
CA PHE A 261 1.29 -4.79 -16.09
C PHE A 261 2.53 -3.91 -16.29
N ALA A 262 3.66 -4.48 -16.74
CA ALA A 262 4.85 -3.72 -17.14
C ALA A 262 4.56 -2.70 -18.23
N GLN A 263 3.72 -3.04 -19.21
CA GLN A 263 3.31 -2.10 -20.26
C GLN A 263 2.47 -0.95 -19.71
N LYS A 264 1.53 -1.24 -18.79
CA LYS A 264 0.69 -0.23 -18.13
C LYS A 264 1.50 0.71 -17.25
N THR A 265 2.51 0.19 -16.55
CA THR A 265 3.34 0.94 -15.59
C THR A 265 4.62 1.51 -16.21
N LYS A 266 4.85 1.34 -17.51
CA LYS A 266 6.08 1.76 -18.20
C LYS A 266 6.42 3.24 -17.98
N SER A 267 5.44 4.13 -18.08
CA SER A 267 5.64 5.56 -17.86
C SER A 267 5.98 5.91 -16.40
N ARG A 268 5.48 5.11 -15.46
CA ARG A 268 5.74 5.23 -14.04
C ARG A 268 7.19 4.87 -13.68
N ILE A 269 7.68 3.76 -14.25
CA ILE A 269 8.97 3.14 -13.90
C ILE A 269 10.18 3.87 -14.51
N THR A 270 9.97 4.79 -15.44
CA THR A 270 11.09 5.51 -16.05
C THR A 270 11.81 6.34 -14.98
N LEU A 271 12.95 5.84 -14.52
CA LEU A 271 13.89 6.62 -13.70
C LEU A 271 14.38 7.79 -14.57
N ASN A 272 14.04 8.99 -14.21
CA ASN A 272 14.63 10.17 -14.84
C ASN A 272 16.14 10.06 -14.63
N LYS A 273 16.86 9.85 -15.70
CA LYS A 273 18.27 9.50 -15.86
C LYS A 273 19.14 9.71 -14.61
N LEU A 274 19.71 8.61 -14.13
CA LEU A 274 20.95 8.63 -13.35
C LEU A 274 22.04 9.35 -14.12
#